data_1044bab6a9094eac22d715063799f0e1
#
_entry.id   1044bab6a9094eac22d715063799f0e1
#
_cell.length_a   1.000
_cell.length_b   1.000
_cell.length_c   1.000
_cell.angle_alpha   90.00
_cell.angle_beta   90.00
_cell.angle_gamma   90.00
#
_symmetry.space_group_name_H-M   'P 1'
#
loop_
_entity.id
_entity.type
_entity.pdbx_description
1 polymer ?
#
loop_
_entity_poly.entity_id
_entity_poly.type
_entity_poly.pdbx_seq_one_letter_code
_entity_poly.pdbx_strand_id
1 'polypeptide(L)'
;MSKRLSVREDIKLAIACPLKCDKPQITEVDNITYYTFPSKDCEKVDYWTCIINSFKPEVIHAYGTEGKHNYLLLKNHSEVPIVVSLQGIISEYEHHYYAGIDFSTMLRYTTLKDILVPTGFFSGRRSFIRRAKFEKAILKLAKYVEGRSIWDRVSARNINPELEYYFCPRLIRAPFYSEKWSVDRMERHSVLVHQAHYPIKGLHFVFEALGKLKKKYPDIKLYVAGKDILHPERLSRRLMPGGYAQYLKHLIKENQLEDIIHYTGFLSAEKLAKKLTEVNAVVIPSSIENAPNSLAEGEIVGTPTIATYVGGNMDMLEHNKDGFLYCYNEPNMLAEYLSQIFESDDLANCLSEHARATARKRHDPDTLEKTILGIYDSLILKNK
;
A
#
# COMPACT_ATOMS: atom_id res chain seq x y z
N MET A 1 -10.54 -10.35 6.26
CA MET A 1 -12.02 -10.18 6.33
C MET A 1 -12.75 -11.36 5.71
N SER A 2 -12.57 -11.70 4.42
CA SER A 2 -13.32 -12.80 3.77
C SER A 2 -13.36 -14.13 4.54
N LYS A 3 -12.23 -14.59 5.11
CA LYS A 3 -12.21 -15.79 5.97
C LYS A 3 -13.05 -15.66 7.26
N ARG A 4 -13.20 -14.45 7.81
CA ARG A 4 -14.05 -14.23 8.99
C ARG A 4 -15.53 -14.25 8.60
N LEU A 5 -15.85 -13.68 7.46
CA LEU A 5 -17.23 -13.66 6.95
C LEU A 5 -17.68 -15.05 6.46
N SER A 6 -16.78 -15.86 5.88
CA SER A 6 -17.15 -17.17 5.33
C SER A 6 -17.49 -18.24 6.37
N VAL A 7 -17.15 -18.03 7.63
CA VAL A 7 -17.52 -18.97 8.71
C VAL A 7 -18.85 -18.61 9.39
N ARG A 8 -19.48 -17.52 8.98
CA ARG A 8 -20.79 -17.08 9.51
C ARG A 8 -21.92 -17.77 8.75
N GLU A 9 -22.88 -18.32 9.48
CA GLU A 9 -24.05 -19.01 8.92
C GLU A 9 -25.07 -18.05 8.26
N ASP A 10 -25.07 -16.78 8.68
CA ASP A 10 -25.97 -15.74 8.18
C ASP A 10 -25.43 -15.05 6.90
N ILE A 11 -24.23 -15.41 6.42
CA ILE A 11 -23.60 -14.80 5.25
C ILE A 11 -23.27 -15.84 4.18
N LYS A 12 -23.80 -15.65 2.98
CA LYS A 12 -23.33 -16.33 1.78
C LYS A 12 -22.34 -15.43 1.03
N LEU A 13 -21.08 -15.86 0.91
CA LEU A 13 -20.00 -15.04 0.37
C LEU A 13 -19.55 -15.52 -1.01
N ALA A 14 -19.46 -14.59 -1.96
CA ALA A 14 -18.79 -14.83 -3.24
C ALA A 14 -17.66 -13.82 -3.48
N ILE A 15 -16.63 -14.26 -4.19
CA ILE A 15 -15.53 -13.42 -4.66
C ILE A 15 -15.44 -13.53 -6.17
N ALA A 16 -15.61 -12.41 -6.86
CA ALA A 16 -15.49 -12.33 -8.31
C ALA A 16 -14.19 -11.62 -8.71
N CYS A 17 -13.37 -12.24 -9.55
CA CYS A 17 -12.06 -11.71 -9.91
C CYS A 17 -11.75 -11.92 -11.41
N PRO A 18 -11.44 -10.82 -12.15
CA PRO A 18 -10.91 -10.94 -13.49
C PRO A 18 -9.45 -11.44 -13.44
N LEU A 19 -9.17 -12.53 -14.12
CA LEU A 19 -7.84 -13.15 -14.19
C LEU A 19 -7.35 -13.32 -15.63
N LYS A 20 -6.08 -13.66 -15.79
CA LYS A 20 -5.54 -14.16 -17.06
C LYS A 20 -5.90 -15.64 -17.21
N CYS A 21 -7.11 -15.92 -17.61
CA CYS A 21 -7.62 -17.25 -17.92
C CYS A 21 -8.32 -17.22 -19.30
N ASP A 22 -8.54 -18.41 -19.88
CA ASP A 22 -9.18 -18.51 -21.20
C ASP A 22 -10.71 -18.63 -21.11
N LYS A 23 -11.23 -19.14 -19.99
CA LYS A 23 -12.65 -19.37 -19.75
C LYS A 23 -13.04 -18.98 -18.33
N PRO A 24 -14.30 -18.56 -18.10
CA PRO A 24 -14.83 -18.39 -16.75
C PRO A 24 -14.85 -19.71 -15.99
N GLN A 25 -14.59 -19.63 -14.69
CA GLN A 25 -14.63 -20.78 -13.78
C GLN A 25 -15.35 -20.41 -12.50
N ILE A 26 -16.03 -21.37 -11.92
CA ILE A 26 -16.69 -21.28 -10.62
C ILE A 26 -16.09 -22.39 -9.75
N THR A 27 -15.56 -21.99 -8.59
CA THR A 27 -15.01 -22.95 -7.61
C THR A 27 -15.52 -22.57 -6.22
N GLU A 28 -15.66 -23.55 -5.33
CA GLU A 28 -16.09 -23.35 -3.96
C GLU A 28 -15.00 -23.86 -3.02
N VAL A 29 -14.53 -22.99 -2.12
CA VAL A 29 -13.47 -23.30 -1.15
C VAL A 29 -13.78 -22.53 0.14
N ASP A 30 -13.71 -23.20 1.30
CA ASP A 30 -13.89 -22.57 2.63
C ASP A 30 -15.20 -21.76 2.74
N ASN A 31 -16.32 -22.28 2.23
CA ASN A 31 -17.63 -21.62 2.15
C ASN A 31 -17.64 -20.31 1.34
N ILE A 32 -16.69 -20.14 0.43
CA ILE A 32 -16.63 -19.00 -0.49
C ILE A 32 -16.81 -19.49 -1.92
N THR A 33 -17.76 -18.91 -2.65
CA THR A 33 -17.91 -19.16 -4.08
C THR A 33 -16.99 -18.21 -4.86
N TYR A 34 -16.04 -18.74 -5.60
CA TYR A 34 -15.12 -17.95 -6.43
C TYR A 34 -15.57 -17.95 -7.89
N TYR A 35 -15.82 -16.77 -8.43
CA TYR A 35 -16.07 -16.54 -9.84
C TYR A 35 -14.81 -15.93 -10.47
N THR A 36 -14.13 -16.66 -11.36
CA THR A 36 -13.00 -16.13 -12.11
C THR A 36 -13.37 -16.04 -13.59
N PHE A 37 -12.96 -14.96 -14.25
CA PHE A 37 -13.29 -14.71 -15.66
C PHE A 37 -12.16 -14.01 -16.41
N PRO A 38 -12.11 -14.13 -17.76
CA PRO A 38 -11.06 -13.53 -18.56
C PRO A 38 -11.04 -11.99 -18.46
N SER A 39 -9.92 -11.44 -18.00
CA SER A 39 -9.76 -9.99 -17.87
C SER A 39 -9.72 -9.25 -19.22
N LYS A 40 -9.36 -9.93 -20.32
CA LYS A 40 -9.28 -9.36 -21.66
C LYS A 40 -10.63 -9.15 -22.33
N ASP A 41 -11.65 -9.92 -21.95
CA ASP A 41 -12.94 -9.97 -22.64
C ASP A 41 -14.06 -9.26 -21.88
N CYS A 42 -13.76 -8.63 -20.75
CA CYS A 42 -14.77 -7.96 -19.92
C CYS A 42 -15.51 -6.80 -20.61
N GLU A 43 -15.06 -6.37 -21.79
CA GLU A 43 -15.76 -5.39 -22.63
C GLU A 43 -16.76 -6.03 -23.59
N LYS A 44 -16.53 -7.28 -23.97
CA LYS A 44 -17.31 -8.01 -24.97
C LYS A 44 -18.38 -8.90 -24.34
N VAL A 45 -18.09 -9.39 -23.14
CA VAL A 45 -18.96 -10.30 -22.38
C VAL A 45 -19.24 -9.67 -21.02
N ASP A 46 -20.50 -9.48 -20.73
CA ASP A 46 -20.93 -8.99 -19.42
C ASP A 46 -20.97 -10.14 -18.41
N TYR A 47 -19.80 -10.45 -17.86
CA TYR A 47 -19.65 -11.46 -16.81
C TYR A 47 -20.37 -11.07 -15.52
N TRP A 48 -20.54 -9.75 -15.27
CA TRP A 48 -21.23 -9.26 -14.07
C TRP A 48 -22.70 -9.65 -14.08
N THR A 49 -23.42 -9.47 -15.19
CA THR A 49 -24.81 -9.93 -15.33
C THR A 49 -24.93 -11.43 -15.02
N CYS A 50 -24.06 -12.26 -15.56
CA CYS A 50 -24.09 -13.70 -15.29
C CYS A 50 -23.88 -14.02 -13.80
N ILE A 51 -22.90 -13.36 -13.15
CA ILE A 51 -22.57 -13.58 -11.73
C ILE A 51 -23.71 -13.07 -10.84
N ILE A 52 -24.23 -11.87 -11.08
CA ILE A 52 -25.30 -11.26 -10.28
C ILE A 52 -26.58 -12.10 -10.38
N ASN A 53 -26.97 -12.54 -11.58
CA ASN A 53 -28.14 -13.38 -11.78
C ASN A 53 -28.01 -14.76 -11.13
N SER A 54 -26.81 -15.33 -11.13
CA SER A 54 -26.52 -16.63 -10.52
C SER A 54 -26.47 -16.57 -9.00
N PHE A 55 -25.72 -15.61 -8.45
CA PHE A 55 -25.46 -15.48 -7.02
C PHE A 55 -26.55 -14.71 -6.27
N LYS A 56 -27.18 -13.72 -6.94
CA LYS A 56 -28.20 -12.82 -6.40
C LYS A 56 -27.73 -12.08 -5.13
N PRO A 57 -26.63 -11.31 -5.21
CA PRO A 57 -26.09 -10.61 -4.06
C PRO A 57 -27.04 -9.52 -3.57
N GLU A 58 -27.18 -9.35 -2.26
CA GLU A 58 -27.88 -8.21 -1.65
C GLU A 58 -27.02 -6.94 -1.60
N VAL A 59 -25.68 -7.11 -1.61
CA VAL A 59 -24.70 -6.03 -1.65
C VAL A 59 -23.44 -6.49 -2.39
N ILE A 60 -22.83 -5.57 -3.13
CA ILE A 60 -21.55 -5.80 -3.80
C ILE A 60 -20.49 -4.89 -3.20
N HIS A 61 -19.35 -5.45 -2.79
CA HIS A 61 -18.18 -4.70 -2.34
C HIS A 61 -17.09 -4.73 -3.42
N ALA A 62 -16.97 -3.63 -4.17
CA ALA A 62 -16.01 -3.49 -5.27
C ALA A 62 -14.67 -2.96 -4.75
N TYR A 63 -13.61 -3.75 -4.87
CA TYR A 63 -12.27 -3.36 -4.43
C TYR A 63 -11.48 -2.66 -5.53
N GLY A 64 -11.08 -1.40 -5.26
CA GLY A 64 -10.24 -0.59 -6.14
C GLY A 64 -11.01 0.18 -7.21
N THR A 65 -10.43 1.31 -7.59
CA THR A 65 -11.01 2.29 -8.53
C THR A 65 -10.28 2.34 -9.87
N GLU A 66 -9.25 1.51 -10.06
CA GLU A 66 -8.32 1.60 -11.19
C GLU A 66 -8.72 0.77 -12.40
N GLY A 67 -9.66 -0.15 -12.20
CA GLY A 67 -9.96 -1.22 -13.14
C GLY A 67 -11.19 -0.95 -14.00
N LYS A 68 -11.09 -1.21 -15.30
CA LYS A 68 -12.19 -1.11 -16.23
C LYS A 68 -13.37 -2.03 -15.84
N HIS A 69 -13.10 -3.20 -15.26
CA HIS A 69 -14.12 -4.13 -14.81
C HIS A 69 -15.03 -3.53 -13.72
N ASN A 70 -14.46 -2.80 -12.75
CA ASN A 70 -15.26 -2.10 -11.74
C ASN A 70 -16.05 -0.93 -12.34
N TYR A 71 -15.50 -0.23 -13.34
CA TYR A 71 -16.24 0.78 -14.07
C TYR A 71 -17.47 0.19 -14.77
N LEU A 72 -17.31 -0.95 -15.45
CA LEU A 72 -18.41 -1.64 -16.12
C LEU A 72 -19.45 -2.16 -15.12
N LEU A 73 -19.02 -2.68 -13.98
CA LEU A 73 -19.91 -3.09 -12.89
C LEU A 73 -20.80 -1.93 -12.44
N LEU A 74 -20.22 -0.79 -12.07
CA LEU A 74 -21.01 0.35 -11.59
C LEU A 74 -21.90 0.98 -12.67
N LYS A 75 -21.43 0.96 -13.92
CA LYS A 75 -22.17 1.55 -15.05
C LYS A 75 -23.41 0.75 -15.40
N ASN A 76 -23.35 -0.58 -15.32
CA ASN A 76 -24.36 -1.47 -15.87
C ASN A 76 -25.27 -2.09 -14.79
N HIS A 77 -24.90 -2.04 -13.51
CA HIS A 77 -25.56 -2.76 -12.41
C HIS A 77 -25.84 -1.85 -11.22
N SER A 78 -26.74 -0.89 -11.43
CA SER A 78 -27.19 0.02 -10.36
C SER A 78 -28.33 -0.57 -9.51
N GLU A 79 -28.89 -1.71 -9.90
CA GLU A 79 -29.97 -2.43 -9.23
C GLU A 79 -29.55 -3.10 -7.92
N VAL A 80 -28.25 -3.39 -7.76
CA VAL A 80 -27.69 -3.91 -6.52
C VAL A 80 -26.86 -2.81 -5.85
N PRO A 81 -26.97 -2.58 -4.54
CA PRO A 81 -26.14 -1.60 -3.87
C PRO A 81 -24.65 -1.98 -3.94
N ILE A 82 -23.82 -1.06 -4.46
CA ILE A 82 -22.38 -1.26 -4.63
C ILE A 82 -21.64 -0.28 -3.73
N VAL A 83 -20.81 -0.80 -2.80
CA VAL A 83 -19.81 0.01 -2.09
C VAL A 83 -18.45 -0.16 -2.72
N VAL A 84 -17.77 0.95 -3.02
CA VAL A 84 -16.44 0.97 -3.63
C VAL A 84 -15.38 1.20 -2.56
N SER A 85 -14.48 0.23 -2.38
CA SER A 85 -13.36 0.35 -1.45
C SER A 85 -12.16 1.05 -2.09
N LEU A 86 -11.76 2.19 -1.51
CA LEU A 86 -10.59 2.93 -1.94
C LEU A 86 -9.29 2.20 -1.53
N GLN A 87 -8.41 1.94 -2.51
CA GLN A 87 -7.09 1.37 -2.24
C GLN A 87 -6.01 2.45 -2.16
N GLY A 88 -6.21 3.48 -2.90
CA GLY A 88 -5.44 4.70 -3.01
C GLY A 88 -6.20 5.64 -3.93
N ILE A 89 -5.76 6.87 -4.07
CA ILE A 89 -6.32 7.85 -5.01
C ILE A 89 -5.30 8.06 -6.11
N ILE A 90 -5.46 7.32 -7.20
CA ILE A 90 -4.49 7.28 -8.31
C ILE A 90 -4.38 8.64 -9.02
N SER A 91 -5.49 9.38 -9.09
CA SER A 91 -5.52 10.73 -9.65
C SER A 91 -4.67 11.72 -8.87
N GLU A 92 -4.50 11.50 -7.56
CA GLU A 92 -3.58 12.28 -6.74
C GLU A 92 -2.15 11.72 -6.82
N TYR A 93 -2.00 10.40 -6.85
CA TYR A 93 -0.69 9.74 -6.94
C TYR A 93 0.08 10.12 -8.21
N GLU A 94 -0.59 10.39 -9.33
CA GLU A 94 0.07 10.79 -10.56
C GLU A 94 0.87 12.08 -10.44
N HIS A 95 0.42 13.01 -9.58
CA HIS A 95 1.08 14.29 -9.32
C HIS A 95 2.38 14.11 -8.51
N HIS A 96 2.44 13.05 -7.70
CA HIS A 96 3.59 12.72 -6.85
C HIS A 96 4.50 11.63 -7.44
N TYR A 97 4.27 11.22 -8.71
CA TYR A 97 4.94 10.06 -9.31
C TYR A 97 6.47 10.16 -9.30
N TYR A 98 7.00 11.34 -9.51
CA TYR A 98 8.45 11.56 -9.59
C TYR A 98 9.12 11.70 -8.22
N ALA A 99 8.36 11.90 -7.16
CA ALA A 99 8.86 11.95 -5.79
C ALA A 99 10.06 12.91 -5.62
N GLY A 100 9.94 14.15 -6.10
CA GLY A 100 10.98 15.16 -5.97
C GLY A 100 12.20 14.98 -6.89
N ILE A 101 12.28 13.92 -7.68
CA ILE A 101 13.36 13.75 -8.66
C ILE A 101 13.22 14.80 -9.75
N ASP A 102 14.24 15.63 -9.93
CA ASP A 102 14.24 16.71 -10.91
C ASP A 102 14.28 16.20 -12.36
N PHE A 103 13.87 17.06 -13.28
CA PHE A 103 13.74 16.72 -14.69
C PHE A 103 15.09 16.35 -15.34
N SER A 104 16.18 17.02 -14.93
CA SER A 104 17.52 16.76 -15.47
C SER A 104 18.02 15.38 -15.07
N THR A 105 17.81 15.01 -13.82
CA THR A 105 18.09 13.67 -13.30
C THR A 105 17.25 12.60 -14.02
N MET A 106 15.94 12.85 -14.21
CA MET A 106 15.10 11.92 -14.97
C MET A 106 15.60 11.72 -16.40
N LEU A 107 15.96 12.78 -17.12
CA LEU A 107 16.52 12.67 -18.47
C LEU A 107 17.84 11.92 -18.48
N ARG A 108 18.75 12.24 -17.55
CA ARG A 108 20.09 11.61 -17.45
C ARG A 108 20.00 10.09 -17.28
N TYR A 109 19.02 9.61 -16.50
CA TYR A 109 18.88 8.18 -16.18
C TYR A 109 17.79 7.47 -17.01
N THR A 110 17.04 8.16 -17.87
CA THR A 110 16.05 7.51 -18.75
C THR A 110 16.74 6.61 -19.77
N THR A 111 16.30 5.36 -19.84
CA THR A 111 16.81 4.36 -20.78
C THR A 111 15.80 4.10 -21.90
N LEU A 112 16.26 3.52 -23.02
CA LEU A 112 15.37 3.05 -24.10
C LEU A 112 14.28 2.12 -23.57
N LYS A 113 14.60 1.29 -22.58
CA LYS A 113 13.62 0.42 -21.93
C LYS A 113 12.51 1.21 -21.23
N ASP A 114 12.82 2.34 -20.60
CA ASP A 114 11.83 3.16 -19.91
C ASP A 114 10.82 3.81 -20.85
N ILE A 115 11.18 3.94 -22.12
CA ILE A 115 10.28 4.42 -23.18
C ILE A 115 9.31 3.30 -23.59
N LEU A 116 9.78 2.05 -23.62
CA LEU A 116 9.05 0.88 -24.13
C LEU A 116 8.21 0.17 -23.06
N VAL A 117 8.60 0.23 -21.77
CA VAL A 117 7.95 -0.52 -20.69
C VAL A 117 7.30 0.45 -19.71
N PRO A 118 6.05 0.19 -19.23
CA PRO A 118 5.29 1.12 -18.37
C PRO A 118 5.80 1.20 -16.91
N THR A 119 7.10 1.04 -16.68
CA THR A 119 7.77 1.12 -15.38
C THR A 119 8.84 2.21 -15.31
N GLY A 120 9.12 2.92 -16.38
CA GLY A 120 10.06 4.04 -16.42
C GLY A 120 9.46 5.33 -15.88
N PHE A 121 10.28 6.36 -15.75
CA PHE A 121 9.84 7.66 -15.24
C PHE A 121 8.60 8.19 -15.98
N PHE A 122 8.71 8.35 -17.31
CA PHE A 122 7.63 8.95 -18.11
C PHE A 122 6.50 7.95 -18.41
N SER A 123 6.85 6.72 -18.78
CA SER A 123 5.87 5.69 -19.11
C SER A 123 5.08 5.21 -17.89
N GLY A 124 5.73 5.17 -16.73
CA GLY A 124 5.08 4.85 -15.46
C GLY A 124 4.04 5.92 -15.10
N ARG A 125 4.39 7.21 -15.15
CA ARG A 125 3.43 8.29 -14.91
C ARG A 125 2.25 8.24 -15.88
N ARG A 126 2.50 8.00 -17.19
CA ARG A 126 1.42 7.81 -18.19
C ARG A 126 0.47 6.66 -17.81
N SER A 127 1.00 5.60 -17.19
CA SER A 127 0.16 4.50 -16.68
C SER A 127 -0.74 4.95 -15.55
N PHE A 128 -0.25 5.77 -14.62
CA PHE A 128 -1.06 6.37 -13.55
C PHE A 128 -2.15 7.28 -14.14
N ILE A 129 -1.81 8.18 -15.06
CA ILE A 129 -2.79 9.05 -15.75
C ILE A 129 -3.92 8.24 -16.41
N ARG A 130 -3.60 7.12 -17.07
CA ARG A 130 -4.63 6.26 -17.69
C ARG A 130 -5.54 5.62 -16.66
N ARG A 131 -4.99 5.12 -15.54
CA ARG A 131 -5.77 4.52 -14.46
C ARG A 131 -6.61 5.55 -13.71
N ALA A 132 -6.09 6.76 -13.51
CA ALA A 132 -6.82 7.89 -12.93
C ALA A 132 -8.10 8.25 -13.72
N LYS A 133 -8.14 8.04 -15.04
CA LYS A 133 -9.36 8.23 -15.83
C LYS A 133 -10.48 7.26 -15.41
N PHE A 134 -10.14 5.99 -15.16
CA PHE A 134 -11.11 5.01 -14.66
C PHE A 134 -11.54 5.33 -13.25
N GLU A 135 -10.62 5.71 -12.37
CA GLU A 135 -10.93 6.13 -11.00
C GLU A 135 -11.92 7.29 -10.99
N LYS A 136 -11.66 8.37 -11.74
CA LYS A 136 -12.57 9.51 -11.84
C LYS A 136 -13.95 9.10 -12.38
N ALA A 137 -14.00 8.18 -13.34
CA ALA A 137 -15.26 7.68 -13.89
C ALA A 137 -16.02 6.81 -12.88
N ILE A 138 -15.34 5.94 -12.14
CA ILE A 138 -15.92 5.10 -11.10
C ILE A 138 -16.44 5.97 -9.95
N LEU A 139 -15.65 6.92 -9.44
CA LEU A 139 -16.06 7.78 -8.33
C LEU A 139 -17.27 8.66 -8.69
N LYS A 140 -17.37 9.13 -9.95
CA LYS A 140 -18.57 9.86 -10.42
C LYS A 140 -19.84 9.01 -10.41
N LEU A 141 -19.74 7.69 -10.59
CA LEU A 141 -20.86 6.76 -10.56
C LEU A 141 -21.12 6.21 -9.16
N ALA A 142 -20.11 6.21 -8.29
CA ALA A 142 -20.20 5.61 -6.97
C ALA A 142 -21.12 6.42 -6.05
N LYS A 143 -22.18 5.77 -5.54
CA LYS A 143 -23.04 6.31 -4.49
C LYS A 143 -22.44 6.08 -3.10
N TYR A 144 -21.85 4.92 -2.88
CA TYR A 144 -21.29 4.49 -1.61
C TYR A 144 -19.79 4.18 -1.75
N VAL A 145 -18.98 4.74 -0.87
CA VAL A 145 -17.53 4.57 -0.88
C VAL A 145 -17.03 4.21 0.51
N GLU A 146 -16.19 3.19 0.62
CA GLU A 146 -15.45 2.83 1.82
C GLU A 146 -13.99 3.27 1.68
N GLY A 147 -13.49 3.98 2.68
CA GLY A 147 -12.11 4.46 2.71
C GLY A 147 -11.52 4.44 4.11
N ARG A 148 -10.29 4.95 4.24
CA ARG A 148 -9.45 4.69 5.42
C ARG A 148 -8.81 5.93 6.02
N SER A 149 -9.00 7.09 5.39
CA SER A 149 -8.34 8.33 5.81
C SER A 149 -9.22 9.54 5.53
N ILE A 150 -8.93 10.64 6.22
CA ILE A 150 -9.53 11.94 5.90
C ILE A 150 -9.12 12.35 4.49
N TRP A 151 -7.86 12.06 4.12
CA TRP A 151 -7.32 12.41 2.83
C TRP A 151 -8.06 11.75 1.67
N ASP A 152 -8.33 10.43 1.72
CA ASP A 152 -9.06 9.75 0.64
C ASP A 152 -10.52 10.16 0.59
N ARG A 153 -11.15 10.45 1.74
CA ARG A 153 -12.50 11.01 1.82
C ARG A 153 -12.61 12.34 1.10
N VAL A 154 -11.68 13.26 1.38
CA VAL A 154 -11.66 14.60 0.78
C VAL A 154 -11.40 14.49 -0.72
N SER A 155 -10.44 13.70 -1.14
CA SER A 155 -10.10 13.48 -2.54
C SER A 155 -11.25 12.86 -3.33
N ALA A 156 -11.93 11.85 -2.77
CA ALA A 156 -13.09 11.22 -3.40
C ALA A 156 -14.28 12.20 -3.52
N ARG A 157 -14.58 12.97 -2.48
CA ARG A 157 -15.62 13.98 -2.48
C ARG A 157 -15.34 15.16 -3.41
N ASN A 158 -14.07 15.49 -3.65
CA ASN A 158 -13.72 16.48 -4.66
C ASN A 158 -14.12 16.04 -6.09
N ILE A 159 -14.16 14.73 -6.35
CA ILE A 159 -14.61 14.16 -7.63
C ILE A 159 -16.13 14.01 -7.68
N ASN A 160 -16.74 13.58 -6.58
CA ASN A 160 -18.17 13.38 -6.43
C ASN A 160 -18.64 13.84 -5.03
N PRO A 161 -19.14 15.07 -4.89
CA PRO A 161 -19.59 15.60 -3.59
C PRO A 161 -20.76 14.83 -2.96
N GLU A 162 -21.58 14.16 -3.79
CA GLU A 162 -22.80 13.47 -3.35
C GLU A 162 -22.52 12.05 -2.82
N LEU A 163 -21.29 11.54 -2.92
CA LEU A 163 -20.98 10.20 -2.45
C LEU A 163 -21.08 10.10 -0.92
N GLU A 164 -21.67 9.01 -0.47
CA GLU A 164 -21.71 8.65 0.95
C GLU A 164 -20.45 7.87 1.31
N TYR A 165 -19.68 8.41 2.25
CA TYR A 165 -18.39 7.85 2.63
C TYR A 165 -18.48 7.14 3.98
N TYR A 166 -18.00 5.89 4.00
CA TYR A 166 -17.87 5.06 5.19
C TYR A 166 -16.39 4.89 5.55
N PHE A 167 -16.05 5.20 6.79
CA PHE A 167 -14.69 4.99 7.30
C PHE A 167 -14.54 3.54 7.81
N CYS A 168 -13.62 2.79 7.22
CA CYS A 168 -13.31 1.42 7.63
C CYS A 168 -11.82 1.10 7.41
N PRO A 169 -10.99 1.10 8.46
CA PRO A 169 -9.61 0.69 8.38
C PRO A 169 -9.44 -0.76 7.90
N ARG A 170 -8.28 -1.10 7.35
CA ARG A 170 -7.99 -2.45 6.90
C ARG A 170 -7.76 -3.41 8.05
N LEU A 171 -8.31 -4.61 7.94
CA LEU A 171 -7.88 -5.74 8.74
C LEU A 171 -6.46 -6.14 8.31
N ILE A 172 -5.53 -6.12 9.24
CA ILE A 172 -4.14 -6.53 8.99
C ILE A 172 -4.02 -8.06 9.15
N ARG A 173 -3.04 -8.64 8.50
CA ARG A 173 -2.82 -10.10 8.50
C ARG A 173 -2.47 -10.60 9.90
N ALA A 174 -2.98 -11.76 10.29
CA ALA A 174 -2.88 -12.32 11.64
C ALA A 174 -1.45 -12.38 12.24
N PRO A 175 -0.39 -12.75 11.49
CA PRO A 175 0.96 -12.86 12.07
C PRO A 175 1.48 -11.57 12.72
N PHE A 176 1.04 -10.38 12.27
CA PHE A 176 1.50 -9.12 12.86
C PHE A 176 0.95 -8.89 14.28
N TYR A 177 -0.22 -9.43 14.59
CA TYR A 177 -0.81 -9.29 15.93
C TYR A 177 -0.13 -10.17 16.98
N SER A 178 0.49 -11.28 16.59
CA SER A 178 1.18 -12.21 17.49
C SER A 178 2.61 -11.78 17.82
N GLU A 179 3.23 -10.96 16.97
CA GLU A 179 4.58 -10.47 17.20
C GLU A 179 4.59 -9.18 18.05
N LYS A 180 5.70 -8.98 18.77
CA LYS A 180 5.97 -7.76 19.53
C LYS A 180 7.44 -7.41 19.43
N TRP A 181 7.73 -6.18 19.01
CA TRP A 181 9.07 -5.62 19.01
C TRP A 181 9.59 -5.39 20.43
N SER A 182 10.90 -5.50 20.64
CA SER A 182 11.59 -5.10 21.85
C SER A 182 13.06 -4.76 21.58
N VAL A 183 13.62 -3.86 22.38
CA VAL A 183 15.02 -3.45 22.31
C VAL A 183 15.99 -4.64 22.43
N ASP A 184 15.68 -5.64 23.25
CA ASP A 184 16.55 -6.79 23.50
C ASP A 184 16.71 -7.72 22.27
N ARG A 185 15.82 -7.63 21.30
CA ARG A 185 15.82 -8.53 20.14
C ARG A 185 16.19 -7.87 18.82
N MET A 186 16.22 -6.54 18.79
CA MET A 186 16.49 -5.82 17.55
C MET A 186 17.99 -5.76 17.25
N GLU A 187 18.31 -5.74 15.99
CA GLU A 187 19.64 -5.44 15.49
C GLU A 187 19.85 -3.91 15.53
N ARG A 188 20.88 -3.47 16.26
CA ARG A 188 21.22 -2.05 16.38
C ARG A 188 21.45 -1.43 15.01
N HIS A 189 21.08 -0.16 14.86
CA HIS A 189 21.27 0.67 13.67
C HIS A 189 20.71 0.05 12.38
N SER A 190 19.68 -0.82 12.49
CA SER A 190 19.07 -1.43 11.33
C SER A 190 17.73 -0.79 10.96
N VAL A 191 17.52 -0.60 9.68
CA VAL A 191 16.34 0.06 9.10
C VAL A 191 15.67 -0.87 8.10
N LEU A 192 14.34 -0.95 8.14
CA LEU A 192 13.54 -1.68 7.14
C LEU A 192 12.73 -0.72 6.29
N VAL A 193 12.71 -0.93 4.97
CA VAL A 193 11.84 -0.25 4.01
C VAL A 193 11.09 -1.28 3.18
N HIS A 194 9.80 -1.03 2.93
CA HIS A 194 8.95 -1.92 2.14
C HIS A 194 8.78 -1.45 0.70
N GLN A 195 8.75 -2.42 -0.25
CA GLN A 195 8.29 -2.25 -1.64
C GLN A 195 8.83 -1.01 -2.38
N ALA A 196 10.10 -0.72 -2.22
CA ALA A 196 10.74 0.51 -2.70
C ALA A 196 11.19 0.45 -4.19
N HIS A 197 10.37 -0.09 -5.10
CA HIS A 197 10.80 -0.42 -6.48
C HIS A 197 10.41 0.62 -7.55
N TYR A 198 9.82 1.75 -7.16
CA TYR A 198 9.51 2.88 -8.05
C TYR A 198 9.54 4.22 -7.29
N PRO A 199 9.68 5.37 -7.99
CA PRO A 199 10.02 6.65 -7.34
C PRO A 199 9.10 7.06 -6.18
N ILE A 200 7.78 6.93 -6.32
CA ILE A 200 6.80 7.29 -5.28
C ILE A 200 7.18 6.73 -3.90
N LYS A 201 7.83 5.56 -3.87
CA LYS A 201 8.21 4.88 -2.62
C LYS A 201 9.45 5.46 -1.92
N GLY A 202 10.10 6.47 -2.50
CA GLY A 202 11.06 7.33 -1.83
C GLY A 202 12.39 6.70 -1.40
N LEU A 203 12.78 5.52 -1.93
CA LEU A 203 14.03 4.84 -1.52
C LEU A 203 15.29 5.71 -1.72
N HIS A 204 15.29 6.57 -2.73
CA HIS A 204 16.38 7.51 -3.00
C HIS A 204 16.63 8.46 -1.82
N PHE A 205 15.60 8.96 -1.15
CA PHE A 205 15.75 9.79 0.05
C PHE A 205 16.30 9.02 1.24
N VAL A 206 15.96 7.73 1.36
CA VAL A 206 16.55 6.86 2.39
C VAL A 206 18.04 6.71 2.16
N PHE A 207 18.49 6.52 0.91
CA PHE A 207 19.92 6.43 0.60
C PHE A 207 20.67 7.72 0.97
N GLU A 208 20.11 8.88 0.66
CA GLU A 208 20.69 10.18 1.05
C GLU A 208 20.77 10.34 2.58
N ALA A 209 19.74 9.94 3.32
CA ALA A 209 19.74 9.97 4.77
C ALA A 209 20.79 9.04 5.38
N LEU A 210 20.89 7.80 4.87
CA LEU A 210 21.86 6.82 5.37
C LEU A 210 23.30 7.22 5.05
N GLY A 211 23.54 7.86 3.90
CA GLY A 211 24.87 8.41 3.57
C GLY A 211 25.38 9.41 4.62
N LYS A 212 24.46 10.18 5.24
CA LYS A 212 24.79 11.12 6.31
C LYS A 212 25.08 10.42 7.65
N LEU A 213 24.41 9.29 7.88
CA LEU A 213 24.51 8.54 9.13
C LEU A 213 25.70 7.56 9.16
N LYS A 214 26.18 7.09 8.01
CA LYS A 214 27.20 6.03 7.91
C LYS A 214 28.48 6.34 8.67
N LYS A 215 28.91 7.60 8.73
CA LYS A 215 30.11 7.98 9.50
C LYS A 215 29.92 7.83 11.01
N LYS A 216 28.71 8.12 11.49
CA LYS A 216 28.36 8.06 12.92
C LYS A 216 28.04 6.63 13.33
N TYR A 217 27.40 5.86 12.44
CA TYR A 217 27.01 4.47 12.65
C TYR A 217 27.60 3.57 11.55
N PRO A 218 28.87 3.14 11.66
CA PRO A 218 29.54 2.35 10.62
C PRO A 218 28.90 0.97 10.38
N ASP A 219 28.16 0.46 11.37
CA ASP A 219 27.43 -0.81 11.37
C ASP A 219 25.97 -0.68 10.88
N ILE A 220 25.58 0.50 10.38
CA ILE A 220 24.21 0.72 9.91
C ILE A 220 23.83 -0.24 8.79
N LYS A 221 22.59 -0.78 8.84
CA LYS A 221 22.07 -1.70 7.83
C LYS A 221 20.72 -1.25 7.33
N LEU A 222 20.52 -1.39 6.03
CA LEU A 222 19.23 -1.19 5.37
C LEU A 222 18.70 -2.49 4.81
N TYR A 223 17.54 -2.93 5.29
CA TYR A 223 16.80 -4.04 4.71
C TYR A 223 15.72 -3.50 3.78
N VAL A 224 15.70 -3.96 2.53
CA VAL A 224 14.68 -3.59 1.54
C VAL A 224 13.83 -4.81 1.25
N ALA A 225 12.58 -4.83 1.75
CA ALA A 225 11.66 -5.93 1.52
C ALA A 225 10.87 -5.71 0.23
N GLY A 226 10.78 -6.76 -0.60
CA GLY A 226 10.06 -6.76 -1.87
C GLY A 226 10.97 -6.94 -3.07
N LYS A 227 10.55 -6.40 -4.21
CA LYS A 227 11.24 -6.60 -5.48
C LYS A 227 12.60 -5.91 -5.50
N ASP A 228 13.66 -6.68 -5.70
CA ASP A 228 14.99 -6.16 -6.02
C ASP A 228 15.03 -5.67 -7.48
N ILE A 229 15.21 -4.38 -7.64
CA ILE A 229 15.35 -3.74 -8.97
C ILE A 229 16.81 -3.49 -9.35
N LEU A 230 17.73 -3.61 -8.39
CA LEU A 230 19.17 -3.41 -8.60
C LEU A 230 19.85 -4.69 -9.11
N HIS A 231 19.37 -5.87 -8.66
CA HIS A 231 19.91 -7.18 -9.00
C HIS A 231 18.79 -8.11 -9.54
N PRO A 232 18.18 -7.78 -10.70
CA PRO A 232 17.09 -8.59 -11.22
C PRO A 232 17.57 -9.97 -11.65
N GLU A 233 16.81 -11.01 -11.35
CA GLU A 233 17.11 -12.41 -11.68
C GLU A 233 17.21 -12.65 -13.19
N ARG A 234 16.35 -12.00 -13.99
CA ARG A 234 16.34 -12.17 -15.45
C ARG A 234 17.50 -11.46 -16.11
N LEU A 235 18.29 -12.19 -16.90
CA LEU A 235 19.47 -11.67 -17.63
C LEU A 235 19.13 -10.43 -18.49
N SER A 236 18.00 -10.45 -19.20
CA SER A 236 17.54 -9.32 -20.00
C SER A 236 17.29 -8.04 -19.19
N ARG A 237 16.91 -8.16 -17.92
CA ARG A 237 16.75 -7.02 -17.01
C ARG A 237 18.09 -6.58 -16.40
N ARG A 238 19.04 -7.49 -16.25
CA ARG A 238 20.41 -7.18 -15.82
C ARG A 238 21.15 -6.35 -16.88
N LEU A 239 21.01 -6.74 -18.15
CA LEU A 239 21.62 -6.05 -19.28
C LEU A 239 20.98 -4.70 -19.61
N MET A 240 19.69 -4.53 -19.28
CA MET A 240 18.95 -3.29 -19.50
C MET A 240 18.21 -2.87 -18.22
N PRO A 241 18.91 -2.32 -17.23
CA PRO A 241 18.28 -1.81 -16.00
C PRO A 241 17.37 -0.62 -16.34
N GLY A 242 16.29 -0.42 -15.59
CA GLY A 242 15.44 0.77 -15.73
C GLY A 242 16.11 2.02 -15.15
N GLY A 243 15.68 3.19 -15.57
CA GLY A 243 16.28 4.47 -15.18
C GLY A 243 16.29 4.70 -13.68
N TYR A 244 15.19 4.41 -12.99
CA TYR A 244 15.16 4.53 -11.54
C TYR A 244 16.18 3.61 -10.84
N ALA A 245 16.37 2.38 -11.33
CA ALA A 245 17.40 1.49 -10.80
C ALA A 245 18.82 2.03 -11.05
N GLN A 246 19.08 2.66 -12.20
CA GLN A 246 20.38 3.31 -12.47
C GLN A 246 20.61 4.52 -11.56
N TYR A 247 19.58 5.34 -11.33
CA TYR A 247 19.65 6.45 -10.40
C TYR A 247 19.95 5.97 -8.97
N LEU A 248 19.27 4.92 -8.52
CA LEU A 248 19.57 4.33 -7.20
C LEU A 248 21.00 3.79 -7.11
N LYS A 249 21.52 3.14 -8.15
CA LYS A 249 22.92 2.70 -8.19
C LYS A 249 23.92 3.86 -8.10
N HIS A 250 23.60 4.98 -8.72
CA HIS A 250 24.39 6.19 -8.59
C HIS A 250 24.42 6.68 -7.14
N LEU A 251 23.24 6.80 -6.51
CA LEU A 251 23.16 7.23 -5.11
C LEU A 251 23.88 6.28 -4.13
N ILE A 252 23.82 4.97 -4.38
CA ILE A 252 24.56 3.97 -3.58
C ILE A 252 26.05 4.28 -3.63
N LYS A 253 26.60 4.48 -4.83
CA LYS A 253 28.01 4.79 -5.02
C LYS A 253 28.39 6.15 -4.42
N GLU A 254 27.61 7.17 -4.66
CA GLU A 254 27.83 8.53 -4.17
C GLU A 254 27.85 8.59 -2.64
N ASN A 255 26.95 7.85 -2.00
CA ASN A 255 26.82 7.78 -0.54
C ASN A 255 27.60 6.60 0.08
N GLN A 256 28.34 5.84 -0.71
CA GLN A 256 29.17 4.69 -0.27
C GLN A 256 28.38 3.62 0.50
N LEU A 257 27.19 3.23 -0.01
CA LEU A 257 26.23 2.36 0.68
C LEU A 257 26.31 0.88 0.25
N GLU A 258 27.31 0.48 -0.53
CA GLU A 258 27.39 -0.84 -1.16
C GLU A 258 27.25 -2.00 -0.16
N ASP A 259 27.86 -1.85 1.02
CA ASP A 259 27.97 -2.89 2.03
C ASP A 259 26.81 -2.94 3.04
N ILE A 260 25.91 -1.93 3.00
CA ILE A 260 24.87 -1.80 4.03
C ILE A 260 23.47 -2.16 3.54
N ILE A 261 23.26 -2.35 2.24
CA ILE A 261 21.94 -2.58 1.65
C ILE A 261 21.70 -4.07 1.44
N HIS A 262 20.64 -4.59 2.08
CA HIS A 262 20.26 -6.00 2.04
C HIS A 262 18.83 -6.15 1.48
N TYR A 263 18.71 -6.67 0.25
CA TYR A 263 17.41 -7.01 -0.31
C TYR A 263 16.94 -8.36 0.22
N THR A 264 15.78 -8.38 0.86
CA THR A 264 15.22 -9.63 1.44
C THR A 264 14.38 -10.42 0.43
N GLY A 265 14.07 -9.82 -0.73
CA GLY A 265 13.03 -10.34 -1.61
C GLY A 265 11.63 -10.21 -1.01
N PHE A 266 10.65 -10.93 -1.61
CA PHE A 266 9.29 -10.98 -1.07
C PHE A 266 9.24 -11.87 0.18
N LEU A 267 8.80 -11.30 1.29
CA LEU A 267 8.61 -12.01 2.56
C LEU A 267 7.14 -12.43 2.72
N SER A 268 6.90 -13.63 3.26
CA SER A 268 5.55 -14.00 3.73
C SER A 268 5.14 -13.10 4.92
N ALA A 269 3.86 -13.12 5.29
CA ALA A 269 3.39 -12.32 6.43
C ALA A 269 4.14 -12.65 7.73
N GLU A 270 4.40 -13.94 7.97
CA GLU A 270 5.11 -14.45 9.13
C GLU A 270 6.57 -13.96 9.15
N LYS A 271 7.27 -14.10 8.01
CA LYS A 271 8.67 -13.65 7.90
C LYS A 271 8.79 -12.14 8.02
N LEU A 272 7.83 -11.39 7.49
CA LEU A 272 7.83 -9.94 7.58
C LEU A 272 7.53 -9.47 9.01
N ALA A 273 6.53 -10.07 9.67
CA ALA A 273 6.20 -9.76 11.06
C ALA A 273 7.41 -10.04 11.98
N LYS A 274 8.11 -11.17 11.76
CA LYS A 274 9.35 -11.46 12.47
C LYS A 274 10.45 -10.44 12.14
N LYS A 275 10.66 -10.09 10.87
CA LYS A 275 11.67 -9.08 10.48
C LYS A 275 11.42 -7.72 11.12
N LEU A 276 10.15 -7.32 11.29
CA LEU A 276 9.79 -6.11 12.03
C LEU A 276 10.19 -6.15 13.52
N THR A 277 10.28 -7.32 14.14
CA THR A 277 10.80 -7.42 15.52
C THR A 277 12.32 -7.37 15.60
N GLU A 278 13.01 -7.58 14.48
CA GLU A 278 14.47 -7.68 14.41
C GLU A 278 15.16 -6.37 14.02
N VAL A 279 14.41 -5.37 13.51
CA VAL A 279 15.00 -4.09 13.08
C VAL A 279 14.81 -3.00 14.11
N ASN A 280 15.73 -2.02 14.13
CA ASN A 280 15.66 -0.89 15.05
C ASN A 280 14.55 0.10 14.66
N ALA A 281 14.35 0.32 13.36
CA ALA A 281 13.29 1.18 12.87
C ALA A 281 12.71 0.70 11.54
N VAL A 282 11.45 1.04 11.27
CA VAL A 282 10.83 0.92 9.95
C VAL A 282 10.56 2.32 9.37
N VAL A 283 10.89 2.50 8.09
CA VAL A 283 10.70 3.78 7.38
C VAL A 283 9.70 3.63 6.25
N ILE A 284 8.73 4.55 6.18
CA ILE A 284 7.74 4.68 5.11
C ILE A 284 8.02 6.01 4.38
N PRO A 285 8.96 6.02 3.42
CA PRO A 285 9.51 7.25 2.84
C PRO A 285 8.73 7.74 1.60
N SER A 286 7.52 7.24 1.39
CA SER A 286 6.75 7.51 0.18
C SER A 286 6.40 8.99 0.03
N SER A 287 6.40 9.51 -1.19
CA SER A 287 5.98 10.88 -1.50
C SER A 287 4.47 11.09 -1.43
N ILE A 288 3.70 10.02 -1.42
CA ILE A 288 2.24 9.99 -1.19
C ILE A 288 1.81 8.58 -0.75
N GLU A 289 0.89 8.51 0.19
CA GLU A 289 0.23 7.27 0.64
C GLU A 289 -1.22 7.56 1.03
N ASN A 290 -2.08 6.54 0.94
CA ASN A 290 -3.43 6.65 1.50
C ASN A 290 -3.40 6.21 2.98
N ALA A 291 -3.49 4.92 3.23
CA ALA A 291 -3.32 4.31 4.54
C ALA A 291 -2.53 3.01 4.32
N PRO A 292 -1.17 3.09 4.29
CA PRO A 292 -0.37 1.97 3.87
C PRO A 292 -0.36 0.84 4.89
N ASN A 293 -0.59 -0.39 4.42
CA ASN A 293 -0.52 -1.56 5.29
C ASN A 293 0.85 -1.69 5.97
N SER A 294 1.93 -1.27 5.30
CA SER A 294 3.29 -1.31 5.86
C SER A 294 3.45 -0.45 7.11
N LEU A 295 2.76 0.70 7.18
CA LEU A 295 2.72 1.53 8.39
C LEU A 295 1.96 0.80 9.49
N ALA A 296 0.73 0.34 9.21
CA ALA A 296 -0.07 -0.42 10.16
C ALA A 296 0.62 -1.69 10.67
N GLU A 297 1.32 -2.42 9.80
CA GLU A 297 2.09 -3.62 10.13
C GLU A 297 3.23 -3.29 11.11
N GLY A 298 3.99 -2.21 10.84
CA GLY A 298 5.05 -1.72 11.74
C GLY A 298 4.49 -1.30 13.11
N GLU A 299 3.44 -0.50 13.12
CA GLU A 299 2.80 -0.02 14.36
C GLU A 299 2.19 -1.17 15.19
N ILE A 300 1.50 -2.15 14.56
CA ILE A 300 0.90 -3.30 15.28
C ILE A 300 1.97 -4.18 15.93
N VAL A 301 3.11 -4.39 15.27
CA VAL A 301 4.27 -5.09 15.86
C VAL A 301 4.93 -4.22 16.93
N GLY A 302 4.85 -2.90 16.81
CA GLY A 302 5.46 -1.92 17.69
C GLY A 302 6.91 -1.59 17.29
N THR A 303 7.29 -1.81 16.03
CA THR A 303 8.59 -1.36 15.53
C THR A 303 8.61 0.18 15.50
N PRO A 304 9.61 0.86 16.07
CA PRO A 304 9.72 2.32 15.97
C PRO A 304 9.59 2.77 14.52
N THR A 305 8.64 3.66 14.24
CA THR A 305 8.21 3.99 12.88
C THR A 305 8.48 5.44 12.53
N ILE A 306 9.08 5.66 11.35
CA ILE A 306 9.25 6.98 10.75
C ILE A 306 8.50 6.98 9.43
N ALA A 307 7.54 7.88 9.25
CA ALA A 307 6.76 8.00 8.04
C ALA A 307 6.79 9.42 7.48
N THR A 308 6.50 9.57 6.21
CA THR A 308 6.37 10.90 5.61
C THR A 308 5.03 11.55 5.98
N TYR A 309 5.04 12.86 6.14
CA TYR A 309 3.87 13.69 6.41
C TYR A 309 3.07 13.92 5.12
N VAL A 310 2.44 12.83 4.61
CA VAL A 310 1.70 12.84 3.34
C VAL A 310 0.42 12.03 3.42
N GLY A 311 -0.60 12.48 2.70
CA GLY A 311 -1.86 11.74 2.51
C GLY A 311 -2.48 11.27 3.82
N GLY A 312 -2.77 9.99 3.93
CA GLY A 312 -3.38 9.38 5.11
C GLY A 312 -2.40 8.90 6.19
N ASN A 313 -1.08 9.09 6.03
CA ASN A 313 -0.13 8.76 7.11
C ASN A 313 -0.43 9.55 8.38
N MET A 314 -0.88 10.80 8.24
CA MET A 314 -1.25 11.68 9.36
C MET A 314 -2.47 11.19 10.14
N ASP A 315 -3.34 10.39 9.52
CA ASP A 315 -4.49 9.80 10.19
C ASP A 315 -4.10 8.53 10.97
N MET A 316 -2.90 8.01 10.72
CA MET A 316 -2.43 6.77 11.31
C MET A 316 -1.42 6.97 12.41
N LEU A 317 -0.51 7.95 12.28
CA LEU A 317 0.62 8.16 13.17
C LEU A 317 0.60 9.58 13.73
N GLU A 318 0.70 9.71 15.05
CA GLU A 318 0.85 10.99 15.76
C GLU A 318 2.34 11.27 16.00
N HIS A 319 2.82 12.40 15.44
CA HIS A 319 4.22 12.79 15.54
C HIS A 319 4.70 12.97 17.00
N ASN A 320 5.89 12.46 17.31
CA ASN A 320 6.51 12.43 18.64
C ASN A 320 5.78 11.58 19.70
N LYS A 321 4.77 10.81 19.31
CA LYS A 321 4.02 9.95 20.23
C LYS A 321 4.03 8.49 19.75
N ASP A 322 3.51 8.24 18.55
CA ASP A 322 3.43 6.90 17.96
C ASP A 322 4.63 6.62 17.01
N GLY A 323 5.41 7.65 16.69
CA GLY A 323 6.54 7.64 15.78
C GLY A 323 6.90 9.05 15.29
N PHE A 324 7.61 9.13 14.20
CA PHE A 324 8.01 10.40 13.61
C PHE A 324 7.40 10.62 12.24
N LEU A 325 6.94 11.86 12.00
CA LEU A 325 6.50 12.34 10.69
C LEU A 325 7.47 13.40 10.16
N TYR A 326 7.84 13.32 8.89
CA TYR A 326 8.73 14.29 8.23
C TYR A 326 8.29 14.58 6.79
N CYS A 327 8.72 15.69 6.21
CA CYS A 327 8.49 15.97 4.79
C CYS A 327 9.32 15.03 3.92
N TYR A 328 8.70 14.38 2.93
CA TYR A 328 9.30 13.31 2.14
C TYR A 328 10.62 13.66 1.45
N ASN A 329 10.84 14.94 1.12
CA ASN A 329 12.03 15.46 0.45
C ASN A 329 13.06 16.07 1.41
N GLU A 330 13.01 15.68 2.69
CA GLU A 330 13.95 16.15 3.72
C GLU A 330 14.75 14.98 4.32
N PRO A 331 15.76 14.45 3.60
CA PRO A 331 16.58 13.35 4.08
C PRO A 331 17.39 13.69 5.35
N ASN A 332 17.62 14.98 5.63
CA ASN A 332 18.24 15.42 6.88
C ASN A 332 17.34 15.14 8.08
N MET A 333 16.03 15.41 7.96
CA MET A 333 15.09 15.13 9.03
C MET A 333 14.93 13.62 9.25
N LEU A 334 14.92 12.82 8.17
CA LEU A 334 14.93 11.36 8.30
C LEU A 334 16.18 10.86 9.03
N ALA A 335 17.35 11.40 8.70
CA ALA A 335 18.60 11.05 9.36
C ALA A 335 18.58 11.43 10.85
N GLU A 336 18.05 12.60 11.20
CA GLU A 336 17.90 13.05 12.57
C GLU A 336 17.00 12.12 13.38
N TYR A 337 15.81 11.78 12.87
CA TYR A 337 14.89 10.90 13.60
C TYR A 337 15.41 9.45 13.73
N LEU A 338 16.14 8.96 12.73
CA LEU A 338 16.85 7.68 12.86
C LEU A 338 17.92 7.76 13.97
N SER A 339 18.70 8.86 14.04
CA SER A 339 19.67 9.07 15.09
C SER A 339 19.04 9.05 16.48
N GLN A 340 17.92 9.76 16.66
CA GLN A 340 17.20 9.81 17.95
C GLN A 340 16.75 8.42 18.40
N ILE A 341 16.19 7.61 17.49
CA ILE A 341 15.79 6.23 17.78
C ILE A 341 17.01 5.35 18.11
N PHE A 342 18.13 5.52 17.40
CA PHE A 342 19.34 4.72 17.61
C PHE A 342 20.03 5.03 18.94
N GLU A 343 19.92 6.25 19.42
CA GLU A 343 20.62 6.75 20.63
C GLU A 343 19.81 6.56 21.92
N SER A 344 18.49 6.34 21.82
CA SER A 344 17.63 6.26 22.99
C SER A 344 16.70 5.04 22.98
N ASP A 345 17.06 4.03 23.76
CA ASP A 345 16.20 2.86 23.95
C ASP A 345 14.88 3.22 24.65
N ASP A 346 14.89 4.20 25.56
CA ASP A 346 13.69 4.69 26.23
C ASP A 346 12.72 5.34 25.25
N LEU A 347 13.24 6.18 24.33
CA LEU A 347 12.43 6.76 23.26
C LEU A 347 11.87 5.67 22.34
N ALA A 348 12.71 4.74 21.89
CA ALA A 348 12.28 3.65 21.03
C ALA A 348 11.18 2.80 21.67
N ASN A 349 11.31 2.46 22.96
CA ASN A 349 10.29 1.74 23.73
C ASN A 349 8.99 2.57 23.85
N CYS A 350 9.10 3.85 24.18
CA CYS A 350 7.94 4.73 24.32
C CYS A 350 7.15 4.82 23.01
N LEU A 351 7.82 5.06 21.87
CA LEU A 351 7.20 5.09 20.54
C LEU A 351 6.56 3.73 20.19
N SER A 352 7.25 2.64 20.49
CA SER A 352 6.78 1.27 20.26
C SER A 352 5.47 0.97 21.00
N GLU A 353 5.40 1.27 22.28
CA GLU A 353 4.22 0.99 23.12
C GLU A 353 3.01 1.79 22.67
N HIS A 354 3.18 3.10 22.41
CA HIS A 354 2.11 3.97 21.96
C HIS A 354 1.60 3.56 20.58
N ALA A 355 2.50 3.37 19.59
CA ALA A 355 2.14 2.93 18.25
C ALA A 355 1.35 1.62 18.28
N ARG A 356 1.84 0.64 19.08
CA ARG A 356 1.18 -0.66 19.21
C ARG A 356 -0.21 -0.54 19.84
N ALA A 357 -0.38 0.26 20.86
CA ALA A 357 -1.69 0.45 21.53
C ALA A 357 -2.69 1.10 20.57
N THR A 358 -2.29 2.18 19.90
CA THR A 358 -3.14 2.92 18.96
C THR A 358 -3.51 2.06 17.73
N ALA A 359 -2.52 1.39 17.13
CA ALA A 359 -2.76 0.59 15.93
C ALA A 359 -3.61 -0.65 16.21
N ARG A 360 -3.40 -1.34 17.33
CA ARG A 360 -4.23 -2.50 17.71
C ARG A 360 -5.70 -2.13 17.92
N LYS A 361 -5.98 -0.96 18.49
CA LYS A 361 -7.34 -0.43 18.62
C LYS A 361 -7.93 -0.08 17.25
N ARG A 362 -7.16 0.61 16.40
CA ARG A 362 -7.61 1.02 15.05
C ARG A 362 -7.89 -0.16 14.13
N HIS A 363 -7.09 -1.22 14.25
CA HIS A 363 -7.17 -2.41 13.40
C HIS A 363 -7.72 -3.64 14.14
N ASP A 364 -8.51 -3.42 15.21
CA ASP A 364 -9.13 -4.51 15.96
C ASP A 364 -10.04 -5.36 15.09
N PRO A 365 -9.79 -6.68 14.98
CA PRO A 365 -10.50 -7.54 14.04
C PRO A 365 -12.01 -7.60 14.26
N ASP A 366 -12.46 -7.59 15.51
CA ASP A 366 -13.88 -7.73 15.84
C ASP A 366 -14.64 -6.43 15.60
N THR A 367 -14.01 -5.30 15.91
CA THR A 367 -14.54 -3.98 15.61
C THR A 367 -14.67 -3.76 14.10
N LEU A 368 -13.65 -4.16 13.32
CA LEU A 368 -13.67 -4.03 11.88
C LEU A 368 -14.70 -4.95 11.21
N GLU A 369 -14.90 -6.16 11.73
CA GLU A 369 -15.97 -7.05 11.25
C GLU A 369 -17.35 -6.42 11.49
N LYS A 370 -17.61 -5.92 12.70
CA LYS A 370 -18.86 -5.21 13.01
C LYS A 370 -19.07 -3.98 12.12
N THR A 371 -18.00 -3.22 11.89
CA THR A 371 -18.05 -2.02 11.02
C THR A 371 -18.45 -2.37 9.61
N ILE A 372 -17.82 -3.38 9.00
CA ILE A 372 -18.11 -3.75 7.61
C ILE A 372 -19.52 -4.34 7.46
N LEU A 373 -19.97 -5.12 8.41
CA LEU A 373 -21.33 -5.64 8.44
C LEU A 373 -22.36 -4.52 8.59
N GLY A 374 -22.13 -3.56 9.48
CA GLY A 374 -22.98 -2.39 9.62
C GLY A 374 -23.08 -1.53 8.35
N ILE A 375 -21.97 -1.46 7.59
CA ILE A 375 -21.99 -0.82 6.26
C ILE A 375 -22.93 -1.61 5.33
N TYR A 376 -22.77 -2.94 5.24
CA TYR A 376 -23.62 -3.75 4.36
C TYR A 376 -25.11 -3.67 4.73
N ASP A 377 -25.43 -3.79 6.01
CA ASP A 377 -26.81 -3.65 6.52
C ASP A 377 -27.42 -2.30 6.15
N SER A 378 -26.65 -1.22 6.35
CA SER A 378 -27.08 0.14 5.96
C SER A 378 -27.37 0.26 4.47
N LEU A 379 -26.55 -0.35 3.61
CA LEU A 379 -26.76 -0.32 2.17
C LEU A 379 -27.99 -1.13 1.75
N ILE A 380 -28.18 -2.30 2.32
CA ILE A 380 -29.34 -3.17 2.05
C ILE A 380 -30.63 -2.44 2.45
N LEU A 381 -30.67 -1.81 3.63
CA LEU A 381 -31.84 -1.07 4.11
C LEU A 381 -32.18 0.14 3.25
N LYS A 382 -31.19 0.86 2.74
CA LYS A 382 -31.39 2.05 1.88
C LYS A 382 -31.86 1.72 0.46
N ASN A 383 -31.80 0.47 0.04
CA ASN A 383 -32.16 0.03 -1.30
C ASN A 383 -33.40 -0.91 -1.31
N LYS A 384 -34.02 -1.15 -0.15
CA LYS A 384 -35.36 -1.72 0.01
C LYS A 384 -36.44 -0.61 -0.09
#